data_8f6e872feea182a80fe10a0ace28b1ef
#
_entry.id   8f6e872feea182a80fe10a0ace28b1ef
#
_cell.length_a   1.000
_cell.length_b   1.000
_cell.length_c   1.000
_cell.angle_alpha   90.00
_cell.angle_beta   90.00
_cell.angle_gamma   90.00
#
_symmetry.space_group_name_H-M   'P 1'
#
loop_
_entity.id
_entity.type
_entity.pdbx_description
1 polymer ?
#
loop_
_entity_poly.entity_id
_entity_poly.type
_entity_poly.pdbx_seq_one_letter_code
_entity_poly.pdbx_strand_id
1 'polypeptide(L)'
;MAMNAVQFQAGLSMAQFLAQYGTEAKCRRALYRARWPQGFRCPACGDRRRCTFQREGQTYYQCRVCRHQTTLLAGTLFEATKLPLTTWFLALHLLTASKTNVAALELKRHLGVTYRTAWRLKHKIMQAMT
;
A
#
# COMPACT_ATOMS: atom_id res chain seq x y z
N MET A 1 12.52 0.71 -4.44
CA MET A 1 11.23 0.02 -4.62
C MET A 1 10.21 0.53 -3.62
N ALA A 2 8.95 0.60 -4.05
CA ALA A 2 7.87 1.06 -3.16
C ALA A 2 7.73 0.18 -1.91
N MET A 3 7.96 -1.12 -2.03
CA MET A 3 7.87 -2.04 -0.89
C MET A 3 8.89 -1.73 0.19
N ASN A 4 10.10 -1.37 -0.21
CA ASN A 4 11.13 -1.06 0.77
C ASN A 4 10.83 0.22 1.53
N ALA A 5 10.16 1.16 0.88
CA ALA A 5 9.85 2.44 1.51
C ALA A 5 8.72 2.35 2.55
N VAL A 6 7.86 1.33 2.45
CA VAL A 6 6.80 1.08 3.44
C VAL A 6 7.07 -0.15 4.29
N GLN A 7 8.30 -0.65 4.29
CA GLN A 7 8.60 -1.82 5.09
C GLN A 7 8.50 -1.53 6.58
N PHE A 8 8.21 -2.56 7.35
CA PHE A 8 8.01 -2.43 8.78
C PHE A 8 9.29 -2.77 9.52
N GLN A 9 9.50 -2.10 10.64
CA GLN A 9 10.67 -2.35 11.48
C GLN A 9 10.58 -3.74 12.10
N ALA A 10 11.72 -4.38 12.25
CA ALA A 10 11.80 -5.67 12.92
C ALA A 10 11.32 -5.51 14.37
N GLY A 11 10.50 -6.44 14.83
CA GLY A 11 10.00 -6.41 16.19
C GLY A 11 8.85 -5.46 16.44
N LEU A 12 8.26 -4.87 15.38
CA LEU A 12 7.08 -4.03 15.52
C LEU A 12 5.93 -4.85 16.08
N SER A 13 5.43 -4.49 17.25
CA SER A 13 4.32 -5.20 17.87
C SER A 13 3.01 -4.88 17.16
N MET A 14 1.99 -5.71 17.41
CA MET A 14 0.66 -5.46 16.84
C MET A 14 0.11 -4.12 17.31
N ALA A 15 0.31 -3.77 18.57
CA ALA A 15 -0.14 -2.48 19.09
C ALA A 15 0.56 -1.32 18.39
N GLN A 16 1.86 -1.42 18.19
CA GLN A 16 2.62 -0.40 17.47
C GLN A 16 2.19 -0.32 16.00
N PHE A 17 1.97 -1.47 15.38
CA PHE A 17 1.49 -1.52 14.00
C PHE A 17 0.14 -0.81 13.86
N LEU A 18 -0.81 -1.12 14.74
CA LEU A 18 -2.13 -0.49 14.68
C LEU A 18 -2.07 1.00 14.96
N ALA A 19 -1.15 1.44 15.83
CA ALA A 19 -0.97 2.86 16.07
C ALA A 19 -0.48 3.61 14.84
N GLN A 20 0.36 2.97 14.02
CA GLN A 20 0.95 3.60 12.84
C GLN A 20 0.13 3.39 11.57
N TYR A 21 -0.55 2.25 11.43
CA TYR A 21 -1.21 1.86 10.18
C TYR A 21 -2.61 1.30 10.40
N GLY A 22 -3.25 1.64 11.49
CA GLY A 22 -4.54 1.04 11.85
C GLY A 22 -5.75 1.60 11.10
N THR A 23 -5.60 2.69 10.36
CA THR A 23 -6.70 3.28 9.60
C THR A 23 -6.30 3.48 8.14
N GLU A 24 -7.30 3.58 7.26
CA GLU A 24 -7.05 3.85 5.85
C GLU A 24 -6.28 5.15 5.64
N ALA A 25 -6.62 6.20 6.40
CA ALA A 25 -5.94 7.48 6.29
C ALA A 25 -4.45 7.37 6.65
N LYS A 26 -4.14 6.60 7.69
CA LYS A 26 -2.74 6.38 8.07
C LYS A 26 -1.99 5.58 7.02
N CYS A 27 -2.64 4.57 6.44
CA CYS A 27 -2.05 3.78 5.36
C CYS A 27 -1.80 4.63 4.12
N ARG A 28 -2.74 5.48 3.75
CA ARG A 28 -2.57 6.38 2.59
C ARG A 28 -1.42 7.35 2.79
N ARG A 29 -1.30 7.90 3.99
CA ARG A 29 -0.18 8.82 4.30
C ARG A 29 1.16 8.11 4.22
N ALA A 30 1.24 6.89 4.74
CA ALA A 30 2.46 6.11 4.68
C ALA A 30 2.83 5.80 3.22
N LEU A 31 1.85 5.41 2.41
CA LEU A 31 2.08 5.10 1.01
C LEU A 31 2.48 6.35 0.22
N TYR A 32 1.85 7.49 0.51
CA TYR A 32 2.22 8.76 -0.13
C TYR A 32 3.68 9.10 0.14
N ARG A 33 4.12 8.99 1.40
CA ARG A 33 5.52 9.27 1.75
C ARG A 33 6.48 8.29 1.10
N ALA A 34 6.06 7.04 0.98
CA ALA A 34 6.89 6.02 0.35
C ALA A 34 7.06 6.29 -1.14
N ARG A 35 5.97 6.70 -1.80
CA ARG A 35 5.99 6.95 -3.24
C ARG A 35 6.65 8.27 -3.59
N TRP A 36 6.39 9.29 -2.78
CA TRP A 36 6.92 10.64 -3.02
C TRP A 36 7.57 11.18 -1.75
N PRO A 37 8.79 10.71 -1.42
CA PRO A 37 9.44 11.10 -0.15
C PRO A 37 9.66 12.60 -0.02
N GLN A 38 9.80 13.30 -1.13
CA GLN A 38 10.02 14.76 -1.15
C GLN A 38 8.82 15.52 -1.71
N GLY A 39 7.62 14.90 -1.67
CA GLY A 39 6.43 15.47 -2.22
C GLY A 39 6.12 14.96 -3.62
N PHE A 40 4.93 15.27 -4.10
CA PHE A 40 4.45 14.77 -5.37
C PHE A 40 5.41 15.08 -6.52
N ARG A 41 5.58 14.10 -7.39
CA ARG A 41 6.30 14.28 -8.66
C ARG A 41 5.54 13.54 -9.74
N CYS A 42 5.21 14.25 -10.82
CA CYS A 42 4.41 13.67 -11.91
C CYS A 42 5.15 12.50 -12.55
N PRO A 43 4.51 11.34 -12.69
CA PRO A 43 5.16 10.19 -13.34
C PRO A 43 5.43 10.40 -14.83
N ALA A 44 4.74 11.35 -15.47
CA ALA A 44 4.90 11.60 -16.90
C ALA A 44 5.95 12.66 -17.21
N CYS A 45 5.94 13.79 -16.49
CA CYS A 45 6.85 14.90 -16.81
C CYS A 45 7.79 15.29 -15.68
N GLY A 46 7.59 14.76 -14.47
CA GLY A 46 8.46 15.05 -13.33
C GLY A 46 8.20 16.37 -12.62
N ASP A 47 7.17 17.13 -13.00
CA ASP A 47 6.85 18.38 -12.33
C ASP A 47 6.21 18.11 -10.97
N ARG A 48 6.39 19.04 -10.04
CA ARG A 48 5.87 18.92 -8.68
C ARG A 48 4.54 19.60 -8.45
N ARG A 49 4.11 20.45 -9.38
CA ARG A 49 2.85 21.17 -9.26
C ARG A 49 1.69 20.24 -9.54
N ARG A 50 0.70 20.25 -8.67
CA ARG A 50 -0.45 19.38 -8.80
C ARG A 50 -1.71 20.04 -8.28
N CYS A 51 -2.85 19.55 -8.73
CA CYS A 51 -4.12 19.73 -8.06
C CYS A 51 -4.71 18.36 -7.78
N THR A 52 -5.59 18.29 -6.80
CA THR A 52 -6.25 17.06 -6.43
C THR A 52 -7.74 17.20 -6.62
N PHE A 53 -8.40 16.10 -6.95
CA PHE A 53 -9.84 16.04 -7.03
C PHE A 53 -10.33 14.65 -6.66
N GLN A 54 -11.60 14.54 -6.32
CA GLN A 54 -12.22 13.29 -5.92
C GLN A 54 -13.10 12.79 -7.06
N ARG A 55 -13.03 11.49 -7.32
CA ARG A 55 -13.91 10.81 -8.26
C ARG A 55 -14.19 9.41 -7.74
N GLU A 56 -15.45 9.09 -7.54
CA GLU A 56 -15.89 7.77 -7.07
C GLU A 56 -15.18 7.35 -5.78
N GLY A 57 -14.99 8.31 -4.87
CA GLY A 57 -14.35 8.03 -3.59
C GLY A 57 -12.84 7.93 -3.62
N GLN A 58 -12.22 8.13 -4.77
CA GLN A 58 -10.76 8.11 -4.90
C GLN A 58 -10.20 9.49 -5.14
N THR A 59 -9.03 9.76 -4.57
CA THR A 59 -8.31 11.00 -4.78
C THR A 59 -7.40 10.86 -6.00
N TYR A 60 -7.56 11.78 -6.94
CA TYR A 60 -6.73 11.86 -8.13
C TYR A 60 -5.77 13.03 -8.01
N TYR A 61 -4.55 12.81 -8.46
CA TYR A 61 -3.53 13.85 -8.54
C TYR A 61 -3.32 14.20 -10.01
N GLN A 62 -3.58 15.45 -10.34
CA GLN A 62 -3.41 15.93 -11.72
C GLN A 62 -2.25 16.90 -11.79
N CYS A 63 -1.29 16.63 -12.66
CA CYS A 63 -0.18 17.53 -12.92
C CYS A 63 -0.68 18.82 -13.54
N ARG A 64 -0.19 19.95 -13.06
CA ARG A 64 -0.58 21.25 -13.61
C ARG A 64 0.11 21.59 -14.92
N VAL A 65 1.17 20.89 -15.26
CA VAL A 65 1.95 21.15 -16.47
C VAL A 65 1.46 20.29 -17.62
N CYS A 66 1.49 18.97 -17.47
CA CYS A 66 1.13 18.06 -18.57
C CYS A 66 -0.28 17.50 -18.44
N ARG A 67 -0.97 17.79 -17.35
CA ARG A 67 -2.35 17.36 -17.05
C ARG A 67 -2.51 15.86 -16.90
N HIS A 68 -1.41 15.15 -16.71
CA HIS A 68 -1.47 13.72 -16.43
C HIS A 68 -2.18 13.48 -15.10
N GLN A 69 -3.12 12.55 -15.09
CA GLN A 69 -3.85 12.18 -13.88
C GLN A 69 -3.35 10.85 -13.37
N THR A 70 -3.12 10.77 -12.07
CA THR A 70 -2.69 9.53 -11.44
C THR A 70 -3.38 9.39 -10.08
N THR A 71 -3.48 8.16 -9.61
CA THR A 71 -3.95 7.89 -8.25
C THR A 71 -2.77 7.48 -7.38
N LEU A 72 -2.99 7.49 -6.06
CA LEU A 72 -1.94 7.05 -5.12
C LEU A 72 -1.52 5.61 -5.38
N LEU A 73 -2.45 4.77 -5.82
CA LEU A 73 -2.21 3.34 -6.01
C LEU A 73 -1.70 2.97 -7.39
N ALA A 74 -1.84 3.86 -8.37
CA ALA A 74 -1.46 3.55 -9.75
C ALA A 74 0.05 3.27 -9.85
N GLY A 75 0.40 2.19 -10.54
CA GLY A 75 1.79 1.79 -10.70
C GLY A 75 2.40 1.15 -9.45
N THR A 76 1.62 0.92 -8.40
CA THR A 76 2.09 0.26 -7.19
C THR A 76 1.54 -1.15 -7.09
N LEU A 77 2.02 -1.89 -6.10
CA LEU A 77 1.52 -3.22 -5.77
C LEU A 77 0.00 -3.24 -5.57
N PHE A 78 -0.56 -2.13 -5.11
CA PHE A 78 -1.97 -2.01 -4.73
C PHE A 78 -2.86 -1.54 -5.87
N GLU A 79 -2.32 -1.41 -7.08
CA GLU A 79 -3.09 -0.92 -8.21
C GLU A 79 -4.32 -1.80 -8.48
N ALA A 80 -5.46 -1.16 -8.72
CA ALA A 80 -6.73 -1.82 -9.02
C ALA A 80 -7.24 -2.76 -7.93
N THR A 81 -6.74 -2.62 -6.70
CA THR A 81 -7.20 -3.47 -5.61
C THR A 81 -8.60 -3.06 -5.17
N LYS A 82 -9.42 -4.05 -4.82
CA LYS A 82 -10.72 -3.83 -4.18
C LYS A 82 -10.64 -3.95 -2.66
N LEU A 83 -9.48 -4.34 -2.13
CA LEU A 83 -9.29 -4.51 -0.71
C LEU A 83 -8.85 -3.19 -0.07
N PRO A 84 -9.23 -2.94 1.19
CA PRO A 84 -8.72 -1.77 1.91
C PRO A 84 -7.20 -1.86 2.09
N LEU A 85 -6.55 -0.70 2.16
CA LEU A 85 -5.11 -0.66 2.42
C LEU A 85 -4.76 -1.24 3.78
N THR A 86 -5.63 -1.11 4.76
CA THR A 86 -5.42 -1.71 6.08
C THR A 86 -5.24 -3.21 5.99
N THR A 87 -6.01 -3.87 5.13
CA THR A 87 -5.87 -5.31 4.91
C THR A 87 -4.52 -5.65 4.28
N TRP A 88 -4.10 -4.87 3.28
CA TRP A 88 -2.80 -5.05 2.64
C TRP A 88 -1.65 -4.83 3.62
N PHE A 89 -1.73 -3.77 4.41
CA PHE A 89 -0.66 -3.45 5.37
C PHE A 89 -0.57 -4.51 6.46
N LEU A 90 -1.71 -5.02 6.92
CA LEU A 90 -1.70 -6.11 7.89
C LEU A 90 -1.07 -7.38 7.32
N ALA A 91 -1.40 -7.71 6.07
CA ALA A 91 -0.79 -8.85 5.38
C ALA A 91 0.73 -8.67 5.27
N LEU A 92 1.18 -7.48 4.91
CA LEU A 92 2.60 -7.16 4.84
C LEU A 92 3.28 -7.34 6.19
N HIS A 93 2.65 -6.84 7.25
CA HIS A 93 3.18 -6.97 8.60
C HIS A 93 3.33 -8.44 9.00
N LEU A 94 2.30 -9.24 8.76
CA LEU A 94 2.33 -10.66 9.13
C LEU A 94 3.39 -11.43 8.35
N LEU A 95 3.54 -11.12 7.06
CA LEU A 95 4.50 -11.81 6.22
C LEU A 95 5.95 -11.39 6.51
N THR A 96 6.17 -10.13 6.86
CA THR A 96 7.52 -9.63 7.13
C THR A 96 7.98 -9.88 8.56
N ALA A 97 7.06 -9.93 9.51
CA ALA A 97 7.40 -10.16 10.91
C ALA A 97 7.68 -11.63 11.22
N SER A 98 7.20 -12.54 10.39
CA SER A 98 7.37 -13.97 10.59
C SER A 98 8.70 -14.44 10.02
N LYS A 99 9.40 -15.30 10.77
CA LYS A 99 10.64 -15.91 10.27
C LYS A 99 10.36 -17.01 9.26
N THR A 100 9.15 -17.55 9.28
CA THR A 100 8.69 -18.56 8.32
C THR A 100 7.56 -18.00 7.50
N ASN A 101 7.34 -18.56 6.31
CA ASN A 101 6.24 -18.12 5.48
C ASN A 101 4.91 -18.38 6.17
N VAL A 102 4.07 -17.35 6.22
CA VAL A 102 2.70 -17.49 6.72
C VAL A 102 1.87 -18.17 5.65
N ALA A 103 1.19 -19.25 6.01
CA ALA A 103 0.33 -19.95 5.07
C ALA A 103 -0.88 -19.09 4.69
N ALA A 104 -1.38 -19.27 3.47
CA ALA A 104 -2.56 -18.55 3.02
C ALA A 104 -3.77 -18.77 3.94
N LEU A 105 -3.87 -19.97 4.54
CA LEU A 105 -4.93 -20.27 5.49
C LEU A 105 -4.84 -19.39 6.73
N GLU A 106 -3.64 -19.16 7.25
CA GLU A 106 -3.44 -18.26 8.39
C GLU A 106 -3.77 -16.82 8.03
N LEU A 107 -3.36 -16.36 6.85
CA LEU A 107 -3.73 -15.03 6.38
C LEU A 107 -5.25 -14.88 6.29
N LYS A 108 -5.93 -15.88 5.77
CA LYS A 108 -7.39 -15.86 5.73
C LYS A 108 -7.99 -15.61 7.11
N ARG A 109 -7.49 -16.31 8.12
CA ARG A 109 -8.00 -16.18 9.49
C ARG A 109 -7.73 -14.80 10.07
N HIS A 110 -6.51 -14.28 9.88
CA HIS A 110 -6.13 -12.99 10.45
C HIS A 110 -6.79 -11.82 9.74
N LEU A 111 -6.96 -11.92 8.42
CA LEU A 111 -7.49 -10.81 7.62
C LEU A 111 -9.00 -10.86 7.46
N GLY A 112 -9.63 -11.99 7.74
CA GLY A 112 -11.08 -12.13 7.56
C GLY A 112 -11.52 -12.14 6.12
N VAL A 113 -10.66 -12.60 5.21
CA VAL A 113 -10.96 -12.69 3.77
C VAL A 113 -11.12 -14.13 3.35
N THR A 114 -11.54 -14.37 2.10
CA THR A 114 -11.63 -15.72 1.56
C THR A 114 -10.23 -16.30 1.34
N TYR A 115 -10.14 -17.63 1.31
CA TYR A 115 -8.88 -18.31 1.06
C TYR A 115 -8.26 -17.86 -0.28
N ARG A 116 -9.09 -17.73 -1.31
CA ARG A 116 -8.62 -17.30 -2.63
C ARG A 116 -7.99 -15.91 -2.57
N THR A 117 -8.63 -15.01 -1.85
CA THR A 117 -8.11 -13.65 -1.68
C THR A 117 -6.80 -13.65 -0.89
N ALA A 118 -6.72 -14.41 0.19
CA ALA A 118 -5.51 -14.54 0.98
C ALA A 118 -4.36 -15.12 0.16
N TRP A 119 -4.64 -16.13 -0.65
CA TRP A 119 -3.65 -16.74 -1.53
C TRP A 119 -3.10 -15.74 -2.54
N ARG A 120 -4.00 -14.96 -3.17
CA ARG A 120 -3.60 -13.93 -4.13
C ARG A 120 -2.76 -12.84 -3.49
N LEU A 121 -3.16 -12.39 -2.30
CA LEU A 121 -2.42 -11.40 -1.53
C LEU A 121 -1.00 -11.89 -1.25
N LYS A 122 -0.89 -13.11 -0.74
CA LYS A 122 0.41 -13.69 -0.41
C LYS A 122 1.30 -13.75 -1.63
N HIS A 123 0.80 -14.26 -2.75
CA HIS A 123 1.58 -14.40 -3.97
C HIS A 123 2.00 -13.05 -4.53
N LYS A 124 1.10 -12.07 -4.53
CA LYS A 124 1.41 -10.75 -5.05
C LYS A 124 2.49 -10.05 -4.22
N ILE A 125 2.40 -10.16 -2.90
CA ILE A 125 3.40 -9.59 -2.01
C ILE A 125 4.74 -10.31 -2.17
N MET A 126 4.73 -11.62 -2.26
CA MET A 126 5.97 -12.40 -2.42
C MET A 126 6.68 -12.06 -3.73
N GLN A 127 5.92 -11.86 -4.81
CA GLN A 127 6.51 -11.43 -6.08
C GLN A 127 7.15 -10.05 -5.97
N ALA A 128 6.54 -9.15 -5.25
CA ALA A 128 7.06 -7.80 -5.09
C ALA A 128 8.32 -7.76 -4.23
N MET A 129 8.51 -8.75 -3.36
CA MET A 129 9.65 -8.82 -2.45
C MET A 129 10.86 -9.54 -3.03
N THR A 130 10.73 -10.19 -4.18
CA THR A 130 11.84 -10.91 -4.81
C THR A 130 12.66 -10.06 -5.78
#